data_a963b4ac52a4149fbbaaa8ce79447d78
#
_entry.id   a963b4ac52a4149fbbaaa8ce79447d78
#
_cell.length_a   1.000
_cell.length_b   1.000
_cell.length_c   1.000
_cell.angle_alpha   90.00
_cell.angle_beta   90.00
_cell.angle_gamma   90.00
#
_symmetry.space_group_name_H-M   'P 1'
#
loop_
_entity.id
_entity.type
_entity.pdbx_description
1 polymer ?
#
loop_
_entity_poly.entity_id
_entity_poly.type
_entity_poly.pdbx_seq_one_letter_code
_entity_poly.pdbx_strand_id
1 'polypeptide(L)'
;MTENKNLQNTTSRLASPWNWVPTLYFAEAIPYMAVMTLSVIMYTNLGLSNTELALYTSWLYLPWVIKPIWSPVVDALRTKRWWILSMQVLVGAALAGVALTLNASWWLRGSLCFFWLMAFSSATHDIAADGFYILGLSEKEQALFVGVRSTFYRVGTIFCQGLVVMLAGFLEKYCSVSYAWSLTMLFMSAIMLLMATWHKFAIRRVANDTPVQTGNAHWGIAAVFRAFAETLKAFFSRPFILPALLFMLLFRFPEAQLVKMAQPFMLRPIEDGGLGLSTITVGYTYGTIGVIALLAGGLLGGWLVSRHGLRRWWWPMVFSISIPDAVYIYLAFFQPSNLWLINGCVALEQFGYGFGFTAYSLFLVYFARGEKSTSVFSICTAFQALGMMIPGMFAGMFVDKMGFAQFFIFVVICCAVTFVVSTMVRVEGKRTF
;
A
#
# COMPACT_ATOMS: atom_id res chain seq x y z
N MET A 1 22.13 7.63 -44.85
CA MET A 1 21.27 6.66 -44.15
C MET A 1 22.01 5.83 -43.08
N THR A 2 23.33 5.78 -43.08
CA THR A 2 24.16 4.99 -42.14
C THR A 2 24.53 5.74 -40.85
N GLU A 3 24.58 7.05 -40.84
CA GLU A 3 24.89 7.87 -39.64
C GLU A 3 23.76 7.90 -38.62
N ASN A 4 22.49 7.86 -39.06
CA ASN A 4 21.34 7.87 -38.15
C ASN A 4 21.14 6.54 -37.40
N LYS A 5 21.62 5.41 -37.93
CA LYS A 5 21.57 4.11 -37.21
C LYS A 5 22.61 4.01 -36.09
N ASN A 6 23.76 4.68 -36.25
CA ASN A 6 24.80 4.68 -35.22
C ASN A 6 24.45 5.58 -34.04
N LEU A 7 23.74 6.70 -34.24
CA LEU A 7 23.24 7.57 -33.19
C LEU A 7 22.12 6.91 -32.38
N GLN A 8 21.24 6.13 -33.00
CA GLN A 8 20.22 5.35 -32.29
C GLN A 8 20.81 4.20 -31.47
N ASN A 9 21.87 3.54 -31.96
CA ASN A 9 22.56 2.47 -31.24
C ASN A 9 23.42 2.94 -30.07
N THR A 10 23.97 4.17 -30.14
CA THR A 10 24.81 4.72 -29.06
C THR A 10 23.93 5.27 -27.89
N THR A 11 22.74 5.74 -28.17
CA THR A 11 21.79 6.20 -27.15
C THR A 11 21.10 5.07 -26.42
N SER A 12 21.00 3.86 -27.01
CA SER A 12 20.31 2.69 -26.40
C SER A 12 21.13 1.91 -25.37
N ARG A 13 22.47 2.02 -25.39
CA ARG A 13 23.35 1.24 -24.49
C ARG A 13 23.46 1.79 -23.05
N LEU A 14 22.99 2.99 -22.75
CA LEU A 14 23.29 3.69 -21.50
C LEU A 14 22.12 3.77 -20.50
N ALA A 15 20.95 3.19 -20.75
CA ALA A 15 19.80 3.20 -19.84
C ALA A 15 19.13 1.83 -19.78
N SER A 16 19.86 0.83 -19.30
CA SER A 16 19.24 -0.46 -18.99
C SER A 16 18.10 -0.24 -17.99
N PRO A 17 16.90 -0.82 -18.19
CA PRO A 17 15.81 -0.78 -17.22
C PRO A 17 16.23 -1.29 -15.83
N TRP A 18 17.24 -2.14 -15.75
CA TRP A 18 17.83 -2.59 -14.49
C TRP A 18 18.41 -1.48 -13.62
N ASN A 19 18.79 -0.35 -14.20
CA ASN A 19 19.37 0.78 -13.45
C ASN A 19 18.31 1.59 -12.69
N TRP A 20 17.06 1.53 -13.10
CA TRP A 20 16.02 2.38 -12.51
C TRP A 20 14.76 1.62 -12.04
N VAL A 21 14.32 0.55 -12.73
CA VAL A 21 13.08 -0.17 -12.32
C VAL A 21 13.20 -0.74 -10.91
N PRO A 22 14.26 -1.48 -10.53
CA PRO A 22 14.39 -2.01 -9.18
C PRO A 22 14.35 -0.93 -8.10
N THR A 23 15.17 0.11 -8.27
CA THR A 23 15.29 1.19 -7.28
C THR A 23 14.08 2.09 -7.24
N LEU A 24 13.38 2.31 -8.36
CA LEU A 24 12.17 3.11 -8.41
C LEU A 24 11.04 2.48 -7.61
N TYR A 25 10.79 1.18 -7.79
CA TYR A 25 9.73 0.47 -7.06
C TYR A 25 10.10 0.17 -5.60
N PHE A 26 11.39 0.04 -5.29
CA PHE A 26 11.84 0.06 -3.91
C PHE A 26 11.54 1.41 -3.25
N ALA A 27 11.87 2.52 -3.89
CA ALA A 27 11.61 3.87 -3.39
C ALA A 27 10.12 4.19 -3.28
N GLU A 28 9.27 3.63 -4.14
CA GLU A 28 7.81 3.75 -4.10
C GLU A 28 7.20 3.13 -2.84
N ALA A 29 7.75 2.02 -2.36
CA ALA A 29 7.28 1.37 -1.14
C ALA A 29 7.55 2.21 0.13
N ILE A 30 8.64 2.99 0.16
CA ILE A 30 9.09 3.72 1.37
C ILE A 30 8.00 4.68 1.91
N PRO A 31 7.48 5.67 1.16
CA PRO A 31 6.49 6.60 1.69
C PRO A 31 5.16 5.91 2.02
N TYR A 32 4.74 4.93 1.21
CA TYR A 32 3.53 4.18 1.49
C TYR A 32 3.62 3.44 2.84
N MET A 33 4.72 2.73 3.08
CA MET A 33 4.92 2.01 4.35
C MET A 33 5.13 2.97 5.52
N ALA A 34 5.78 4.10 5.31
CA ALA A 34 5.94 5.13 6.34
C ALA A 34 4.57 5.66 6.80
N VAL A 35 3.67 5.95 5.85
CA VAL A 35 2.33 6.47 6.14
C VAL A 35 1.41 5.39 6.73
N MET A 36 1.43 4.16 6.19
CA MET A 36 0.44 3.12 6.55
C MET A 36 0.82 2.28 7.76
N THR A 37 2.12 2.08 7.98
CA THR A 37 2.61 1.14 9.00
C THR A 37 3.47 1.83 10.05
N LEU A 38 4.53 2.55 9.63
CA LEU A 38 5.45 3.15 10.59
C LEU A 38 4.77 4.22 11.42
N SER A 39 3.85 5.01 10.84
CA SER A 39 3.06 6.00 11.59
C SER A 39 2.25 5.33 12.71
N VAL A 40 1.66 4.16 12.44
CA VAL A 40 0.87 3.41 13.43
C VAL A 40 1.76 2.95 14.59
N ILE A 41 2.90 2.32 14.29
CA ILE A 41 3.83 1.83 15.32
C ILE A 41 4.39 3.02 16.12
N MET A 42 4.86 4.05 15.44
CA MET A 42 5.43 5.26 16.05
C MET A 42 4.44 5.94 16.99
N TYR A 43 3.22 6.18 16.54
CA TYR A 43 2.20 6.84 17.38
C TYR A 43 1.73 5.95 18.54
N THR A 44 1.71 4.62 18.36
CA THR A 44 1.47 3.68 19.47
C THR A 44 2.54 3.83 20.55
N ASN A 45 3.82 3.85 20.17
CA ASN A 45 4.94 3.99 21.10
C ASN A 45 5.02 5.40 21.74
N LEU A 46 4.51 6.42 21.05
CA LEU A 46 4.37 7.78 21.58
C LEU A 46 3.14 7.95 22.49
N GLY A 47 2.34 6.91 22.70
CA GLY A 47 1.28 6.88 23.70
C GLY A 47 -0.06 7.45 23.24
N LEU A 48 -0.34 7.55 21.90
CA LEU A 48 -1.67 7.91 21.44
C LEU A 48 -2.69 6.83 21.85
N SER A 49 -3.92 7.27 22.17
CA SER A 49 -5.05 6.34 22.36
C SER A 49 -5.34 5.55 21.08
N ASN A 50 -5.93 4.36 21.20
CA ASN A 50 -6.25 3.57 20.02
C ASN A 50 -7.26 4.28 19.12
N THR A 51 -8.21 5.03 19.70
CA THR A 51 -9.18 5.86 18.96
C THR A 51 -8.48 6.92 18.10
N GLU A 52 -7.61 7.74 18.69
CA GLU A 52 -6.88 8.78 17.97
C GLU A 52 -5.95 8.20 16.90
N LEU A 53 -5.23 7.13 17.26
CA LEU A 53 -4.34 6.40 16.37
C LEU A 53 -5.08 5.93 15.12
N ALA A 54 -6.18 5.21 15.31
CA ALA A 54 -6.97 4.67 14.20
C ALA A 54 -7.57 5.78 13.33
N LEU A 55 -8.12 6.82 13.96
CA LEU A 55 -8.73 7.94 13.26
C LEU A 55 -7.69 8.68 12.40
N TYR A 56 -6.60 9.17 12.99
CA TYR A 56 -5.63 9.99 12.29
C TYR A 56 -4.90 9.21 11.18
N THR A 57 -4.47 7.99 11.48
CA THR A 57 -3.72 7.20 10.48
C THR A 57 -4.61 6.61 9.38
N SER A 58 -5.91 6.42 9.61
CA SER A 58 -6.83 6.00 8.54
C SER A 58 -7.17 7.14 7.59
N TRP A 59 -7.28 8.39 8.05
CA TRP A 59 -7.45 9.53 7.17
C TRP A 59 -6.30 9.69 6.17
N LEU A 60 -5.10 9.24 6.52
CA LEU A 60 -3.95 9.27 5.61
C LEU A 60 -4.12 8.38 4.36
N TYR A 61 -5.14 7.50 4.30
CA TYR A 61 -5.52 6.77 3.08
C TYR A 61 -6.18 7.66 2.02
N LEU A 62 -6.73 8.81 2.41
CA LEU A 62 -7.52 9.68 1.52
C LEU A 62 -6.82 10.01 0.19
N PRO A 63 -5.51 10.32 0.12
CA PRO A 63 -4.83 10.57 -1.14
C PRO A 63 -4.97 9.44 -2.16
N TRP A 64 -4.92 8.18 -1.73
CA TRP A 64 -5.12 7.03 -2.63
C TRP A 64 -6.58 6.82 -3.02
N VAL A 65 -7.53 7.19 -2.15
CA VAL A 65 -8.97 7.16 -2.46
C VAL A 65 -9.31 8.14 -3.57
N ILE A 66 -8.79 9.37 -3.47
CA ILE A 66 -9.10 10.43 -4.45
C ILE A 66 -8.07 10.54 -5.59
N LYS A 67 -7.06 9.66 -5.64
CA LYS A 67 -6.01 9.58 -6.67
C LYS A 67 -6.57 9.69 -8.11
N PRO A 68 -7.68 9.03 -8.51
CA PRO A 68 -8.21 9.15 -9.87
C PRO A 68 -8.60 10.58 -10.27
N ILE A 69 -8.91 11.45 -9.31
CA ILE A 69 -9.35 12.83 -9.57
C ILE A 69 -8.20 13.68 -10.11
N TRP A 70 -6.98 13.54 -9.59
CA TRP A 70 -5.85 14.36 -10.02
C TRP A 70 -4.85 13.65 -10.95
N SER A 71 -4.99 12.34 -11.18
CA SER A 71 -4.12 11.63 -12.12
C SER A 71 -4.04 12.33 -13.49
N PRO A 72 -5.14 12.79 -14.09
CA PRO A 72 -5.09 13.52 -15.35
C PRO A 72 -4.36 14.87 -15.26
N VAL A 73 -4.38 15.52 -14.11
CA VAL A 73 -3.64 16.78 -13.86
C VAL A 73 -2.13 16.52 -13.86
N VAL A 74 -1.70 15.41 -13.28
CA VAL A 74 -0.29 14.97 -13.30
C VAL A 74 0.17 14.75 -14.75
N ASP A 75 -0.68 14.17 -15.60
CA ASP A 75 -0.37 13.91 -17.01
C ASP A 75 -0.29 15.21 -17.83
N ALA A 76 -1.10 16.19 -17.49
CA ALA A 76 -1.20 17.45 -18.25
C ALA A 76 -0.10 18.47 -17.90
N LEU A 77 0.36 18.53 -16.64
CA LEU A 77 1.19 19.63 -16.18
C LEU A 77 2.68 19.46 -16.47
N ARG A 78 3.24 18.30 -16.25
CA ARG A 78 4.68 18.07 -16.34
C ARG A 78 4.99 16.65 -16.81
N THR A 79 6.27 16.41 -17.17
CA THR A 79 6.77 15.07 -17.53
C THR A 79 6.69 14.10 -16.34
N LYS A 80 6.51 12.80 -16.62
CA LYS A 80 6.51 11.76 -15.56
C LYS A 80 7.82 11.76 -14.78
N ARG A 81 8.94 11.92 -15.50
CA ARG A 81 10.26 12.03 -14.87
C ARG A 81 10.35 13.20 -13.89
N TRP A 82 9.79 14.36 -14.24
CA TRP A 82 9.79 15.54 -13.34
C TRP A 82 9.01 15.24 -12.06
N TRP A 83 7.81 14.63 -12.19
CA TRP A 83 7.00 14.25 -11.04
C TRP A 83 7.71 13.24 -10.14
N ILE A 84 8.32 12.18 -10.71
CA ILE A 84 9.07 11.18 -9.94
C ILE A 84 10.12 11.85 -9.06
N LEU A 85 11.00 12.66 -9.68
CA LEU A 85 12.11 13.30 -8.97
C LEU A 85 11.62 14.31 -7.92
N SER A 86 10.63 15.13 -8.28
CA SER A 86 10.09 16.15 -7.36
C SER A 86 9.38 15.51 -6.16
N MET A 87 8.61 14.45 -6.38
CA MET A 87 7.92 13.76 -5.30
C MET A 87 8.88 13.00 -4.38
N GLN A 88 9.95 12.42 -4.91
CA GLN A 88 10.98 11.78 -4.08
C GLN A 88 11.70 12.78 -3.17
N VAL A 89 12.04 13.96 -3.70
CA VAL A 89 12.62 15.04 -2.87
C VAL A 89 11.61 15.50 -1.81
N LEU A 90 10.35 15.67 -2.20
CA LEU A 90 9.30 16.11 -1.28
C LEU A 90 9.01 15.07 -0.18
N VAL A 91 9.03 13.78 -0.52
CA VAL A 91 8.93 12.68 0.46
C VAL A 91 10.11 12.70 1.41
N GLY A 92 11.34 12.86 0.90
CA GLY A 92 12.53 13.00 1.73
C GLY A 92 12.44 14.18 2.70
N ALA A 93 12.00 15.35 2.20
CA ALA A 93 11.77 16.54 3.04
C ALA A 93 10.65 16.31 4.06
N ALA A 94 9.57 15.62 3.70
CA ALA A 94 8.48 15.30 4.62
C ALA A 94 8.93 14.35 5.74
N LEU A 95 9.74 13.33 5.42
CA LEU A 95 10.34 12.44 6.42
C LEU A 95 11.25 13.21 7.40
N ALA A 96 12.08 14.13 6.89
CA ALA A 96 12.86 15.03 7.74
C ALA A 96 11.96 15.94 8.59
N GLY A 97 10.88 16.45 8.02
CA GLY A 97 9.87 17.25 8.72
C GLY A 97 9.21 16.50 9.86
N VAL A 98 8.82 15.24 9.66
CA VAL A 98 8.36 14.37 10.76
C VAL A 98 9.42 14.29 11.85
N ALA A 99 10.65 13.95 11.49
CA ALA A 99 11.75 13.81 12.44
C ALA A 99 11.97 15.05 13.31
N LEU A 100 11.97 16.23 12.70
CA LEU A 100 12.21 17.51 13.37
C LEU A 100 11.04 17.92 14.29
N THR A 101 9.83 17.46 14.02
CA THR A 101 8.66 17.84 14.81
C THR A 101 8.40 16.94 16.00
N LEU A 102 8.91 15.69 16.02
CA LEU A 102 8.61 14.72 17.08
C LEU A 102 9.02 15.14 18.49
N ASN A 103 10.01 16.01 18.63
CA ASN A 103 10.49 16.51 19.92
C ASN A 103 9.91 17.88 20.29
N ALA A 104 8.99 18.43 19.50
CA ALA A 104 8.35 19.71 19.77
C ALA A 104 7.07 19.52 20.62
N SER A 105 6.63 20.56 21.32
CA SER A 105 5.37 20.53 22.08
C SER A 105 4.12 20.30 21.21
N TRP A 106 4.20 20.61 19.92
CA TRP A 106 3.16 20.42 18.91
C TRP A 106 3.42 19.20 17.98
N TRP A 107 4.19 18.22 18.47
CA TRP A 107 4.68 17.07 17.70
C TRP A 107 3.61 16.33 16.91
N LEU A 108 2.43 16.11 17.51
CA LEU A 108 1.35 15.38 16.86
C LEU A 108 0.83 16.11 15.61
N ARG A 109 0.53 17.41 15.75
CA ARG A 109 0.03 18.22 14.62
C ARG A 109 1.08 18.38 13.54
N GLY A 110 2.34 18.61 13.95
CA GLY A 110 3.46 18.75 13.03
C GLY A 110 3.74 17.48 12.24
N SER A 111 3.88 16.36 12.91
CA SER A 111 4.14 15.08 12.25
C SER A 111 2.99 14.66 11.36
N LEU A 112 1.73 14.85 11.76
CA LEU A 112 0.55 14.60 10.91
C LEU A 112 0.56 15.46 9.64
N CYS A 113 0.89 16.75 9.74
CA CYS A 113 1.00 17.63 8.59
C CYS A 113 2.01 17.08 7.56
N PHE A 114 3.18 16.62 8.02
CA PHE A 114 4.19 16.05 7.15
C PHE A 114 3.81 14.65 6.64
N PHE A 115 3.08 13.83 7.40
CA PHE A 115 2.51 12.58 6.90
C PHE A 115 1.46 12.83 5.82
N TRP A 116 0.62 13.85 5.93
CA TRP A 116 -0.29 14.25 4.87
C TRP A 116 0.45 14.66 3.60
N LEU A 117 1.49 15.50 3.73
CA LEU A 117 2.34 15.88 2.60
C LEU A 117 2.98 14.65 1.96
N MET A 118 3.47 13.70 2.77
CA MET A 118 4.05 12.44 2.31
C MET A 118 3.03 11.57 1.59
N ALA A 119 1.81 11.45 2.11
CA ALA A 119 0.73 10.65 1.53
C ALA A 119 0.32 11.17 0.14
N PHE A 120 0.14 12.50 -0.02
CA PHE A 120 -0.13 13.12 -1.32
C PHE A 120 1.05 12.97 -2.29
N SER A 121 2.27 13.15 -1.80
CA SER A 121 3.48 12.99 -2.61
C SER A 121 3.66 11.55 -3.06
N SER A 122 3.40 10.57 -2.19
CA SER A 122 3.46 9.15 -2.50
C SER A 122 2.43 8.75 -3.56
N ALA A 123 1.17 9.16 -3.39
CA ALA A 123 0.11 8.86 -4.37
C ALA A 123 0.40 9.50 -5.74
N THR A 124 1.02 10.69 -5.77
CA THR A 124 1.43 11.36 -7.01
C THR A 124 2.66 10.67 -7.63
N HIS A 125 3.62 10.27 -6.81
CA HIS A 125 4.78 9.49 -7.26
C HIS A 125 4.37 8.19 -7.93
N ASP A 126 3.44 7.45 -7.33
CA ASP A 126 2.88 6.20 -7.84
C ASP A 126 2.23 6.38 -9.24
N ILE A 127 1.44 7.45 -9.44
CA ILE A 127 0.90 7.81 -10.78
C ILE A 127 2.03 8.03 -11.80
N ALA A 128 3.05 8.77 -11.40
CA ALA A 128 4.15 9.12 -12.28
C ALA A 128 5.05 7.93 -12.59
N ALA A 129 5.34 7.09 -11.60
CA ALA A 129 6.17 5.90 -11.74
C ALA A 129 5.53 4.86 -12.68
N ASP A 130 4.23 4.56 -12.48
CA ASP A 130 3.48 3.66 -13.35
C ASP A 130 3.36 4.21 -14.78
N GLY A 131 3.11 5.52 -14.93
CA GLY A 131 3.09 6.15 -16.23
C GLY A 131 4.45 6.10 -16.93
N PHE A 132 5.54 6.35 -16.20
CA PHE A 132 6.90 6.29 -16.77
C PHE A 132 7.31 4.85 -17.14
N TYR A 133 6.89 3.86 -16.35
CA TYR A 133 7.10 2.43 -16.66
C TYR A 133 6.52 2.06 -18.03
N ILE A 134 5.31 2.54 -18.34
CA ILE A 134 4.65 2.28 -19.63
C ILE A 134 5.36 3.04 -20.78
N LEU A 135 5.76 4.30 -20.56
CA LEU A 135 6.39 5.13 -21.58
C LEU A 135 7.86 4.78 -21.85
N GLY A 136 8.56 4.37 -20.81
CA GLY A 136 10.01 4.15 -20.84
C GLY A 136 10.43 2.74 -21.27
N LEU A 137 9.49 1.78 -21.36
CA LEU A 137 9.75 0.39 -21.68
C LEU A 137 8.96 -0.07 -22.89
N SER A 138 9.58 -0.90 -23.75
CA SER A 138 8.87 -1.64 -24.80
C SER A 138 7.96 -2.70 -24.18
N GLU A 139 6.94 -3.19 -24.91
CA GLU A 139 6.01 -4.24 -24.43
C GLU A 139 6.74 -5.50 -23.94
N LYS A 140 7.83 -5.88 -24.60
CA LYS A 140 8.66 -7.03 -24.18
C LYS A 140 9.36 -6.76 -22.85
N GLU A 141 9.90 -5.57 -22.68
CA GLU A 141 10.53 -5.15 -21.42
C GLU A 141 9.50 -5.01 -20.31
N GLN A 142 8.32 -4.43 -20.58
CA GLN A 142 7.24 -4.37 -19.60
C GLN A 142 6.86 -5.77 -19.08
N ALA A 143 6.70 -6.74 -19.97
CA ALA A 143 6.41 -8.12 -19.60
C ALA A 143 7.53 -8.76 -18.76
N LEU A 144 8.81 -8.47 -19.08
CA LEU A 144 9.95 -8.97 -18.31
C LEU A 144 10.05 -8.31 -16.92
N PHE A 145 9.89 -7.00 -16.87
CA PHE A 145 10.11 -6.21 -15.65
C PHE A 145 8.90 -6.15 -14.70
N VAL A 146 7.72 -6.65 -15.09
CA VAL A 146 6.55 -6.69 -14.20
C VAL A 146 6.81 -7.49 -12.91
N GLY A 147 7.53 -8.61 -13.04
CA GLY A 147 7.97 -9.40 -11.88
C GLY A 147 9.02 -8.66 -11.03
N VAL A 148 9.99 -8.02 -11.70
CA VAL A 148 11.06 -7.26 -11.04
C VAL A 148 10.48 -6.10 -10.22
N ARG A 149 9.59 -5.28 -10.81
CA ARG A 149 8.94 -4.17 -10.10
C ARG A 149 8.21 -4.66 -8.83
N SER A 150 7.42 -5.72 -8.99
CA SER A 150 6.67 -6.29 -7.85
C SER A 150 7.60 -6.81 -6.75
N THR A 151 8.68 -7.47 -7.13
CA THR A 151 9.69 -7.99 -6.19
C THR A 151 10.36 -6.86 -5.42
N PHE A 152 10.82 -5.82 -6.09
CA PHE A 152 11.52 -4.72 -5.42
C PHE A 152 10.60 -3.84 -4.58
N TYR A 153 9.33 -3.68 -4.96
CA TYR A 153 8.33 -3.09 -4.09
C TYR A 153 8.19 -3.89 -2.76
N ARG A 154 8.17 -5.22 -2.84
CA ARG A 154 8.10 -6.10 -1.66
C ARG A 154 9.38 -6.07 -0.82
N VAL A 155 10.55 -5.99 -1.47
CA VAL A 155 11.83 -5.77 -0.76
C VAL A 155 11.76 -4.45 0.03
N GLY A 156 11.23 -3.38 -0.56
CA GLY A 156 10.97 -2.11 0.12
C GLY A 156 10.00 -2.24 1.29
N THR A 157 8.96 -3.07 1.14
CA THR A 157 8.01 -3.36 2.23
C THR A 157 8.72 -4.04 3.42
N ILE A 158 9.50 -5.10 3.17
CA ILE A 158 10.27 -5.81 4.22
C ILE A 158 11.29 -4.86 4.85
N PHE A 159 11.97 -4.05 4.03
CA PHE A 159 12.90 -3.05 4.53
C PHE A 159 12.23 -2.09 5.52
N CYS A 160 11.07 -1.51 5.16
CA CYS A 160 10.38 -0.55 6.02
C CYS A 160 9.76 -1.21 7.24
N GLN A 161 8.94 -2.23 7.05
CA GLN A 161 8.20 -2.88 8.16
C GLN A 161 9.08 -3.76 9.04
N GLY A 162 10.15 -4.34 8.50
CA GLY A 162 11.10 -5.17 9.22
C GLY A 162 12.28 -4.33 9.73
N LEU A 163 13.24 -4.04 8.86
CA LEU A 163 14.54 -3.46 9.25
C LEU A 163 14.40 -2.06 9.86
N VAL A 164 13.57 -1.17 9.31
CA VAL A 164 13.41 0.19 9.83
C VAL A 164 12.72 0.18 11.19
N VAL A 165 11.70 -0.67 11.38
CA VAL A 165 11.04 -0.83 12.70
C VAL A 165 12.01 -1.43 13.72
N MET A 166 12.81 -2.42 13.33
CA MET A 166 13.85 -2.98 14.21
C MET A 166 14.92 -1.93 14.58
N LEU A 167 15.29 -1.05 13.63
CA LEU A 167 16.21 0.07 13.89
C LEU A 167 15.61 1.04 14.92
N ALA A 168 14.34 1.43 14.77
CA ALA A 168 13.66 2.27 15.72
C ALA A 168 13.67 1.64 17.12
N GLY A 169 13.26 0.39 17.24
CA GLY A 169 13.27 -0.33 18.51
C GLY A 169 14.67 -0.56 19.10
N PHE A 170 15.69 -0.67 18.25
CA PHE A 170 17.08 -0.70 18.74
C PHE A 170 17.49 0.64 19.35
N LEU A 171 17.16 1.75 18.69
CA LEU A 171 17.45 3.09 19.19
C LEU A 171 16.66 3.41 20.47
N GLU A 172 15.44 2.91 20.62
CA GLU A 172 14.63 3.06 21.85
C GLU A 172 15.31 2.49 23.11
N LYS A 173 16.32 1.62 22.98
CA LYS A 173 17.12 1.14 24.12
C LYS A 173 18.12 2.16 24.64
N TYR A 174 18.51 3.15 23.83
CA TYR A 174 19.59 4.09 24.11
C TYR A 174 19.11 5.53 24.25
N CYS A 175 17.92 5.85 23.75
CA CYS A 175 17.37 7.21 23.81
C CYS A 175 15.83 7.16 23.96
N SER A 176 15.23 8.33 24.18
CA SER A 176 13.77 8.44 24.29
C SER A 176 13.08 7.99 23.00
N VAL A 177 11.85 7.48 23.11
CA VAL A 177 11.03 7.01 21.99
C VAL A 177 10.94 8.08 20.88
N SER A 178 10.65 9.33 21.24
CA SER A 178 10.55 10.42 20.25
C SER A 178 11.87 10.67 19.52
N TYR A 179 13.01 10.58 20.22
CA TYR A 179 14.33 10.78 19.61
C TYR A 179 14.73 9.59 18.72
N ALA A 180 14.44 8.36 19.16
CA ALA A 180 14.66 7.14 18.37
C ALA A 180 13.92 7.19 17.02
N TRP A 181 12.64 7.56 17.06
CA TRP A 181 11.86 7.73 15.84
C TRP A 181 12.29 8.92 15.00
N SER A 182 12.74 10.03 15.61
CA SER A 182 13.35 11.15 14.86
C SER A 182 14.57 10.68 14.06
N LEU A 183 15.50 9.96 14.68
CA LEU A 183 16.67 9.42 13.99
C LEU A 183 16.30 8.43 12.88
N THR A 184 15.31 7.57 13.14
CA THR A 184 14.80 6.60 12.16
C THR A 184 14.19 7.30 10.94
N MET A 185 13.40 8.34 11.15
CA MET A 185 12.81 9.13 10.05
C MET A 185 13.87 9.92 9.27
N LEU A 186 14.91 10.45 9.94
CA LEU A 186 16.06 11.07 9.26
C LEU A 186 16.85 10.06 8.42
N PHE A 187 17.04 8.85 8.91
CA PHE A 187 17.67 7.77 8.15
C PHE A 187 16.87 7.45 6.88
N MET A 188 15.54 7.31 6.98
CA MET A 188 14.68 7.12 5.82
C MET A 188 14.69 8.30 4.85
N SER A 189 14.72 9.53 5.39
CA SER A 189 14.87 10.76 4.59
C SER A 189 16.17 10.73 3.77
N ALA A 190 17.28 10.39 4.41
CA ALA A 190 18.57 10.29 3.72
C ALA A 190 18.53 9.26 2.59
N ILE A 191 17.95 8.08 2.82
CA ILE A 191 17.79 7.05 1.79
C ILE A 191 16.93 7.59 0.63
N MET A 192 15.81 8.26 0.93
CA MET A 192 14.92 8.77 -0.09
C MET A 192 15.58 9.87 -0.95
N LEU A 193 16.36 10.75 -0.34
CA LEU A 193 17.13 11.79 -1.05
C LEU A 193 18.28 11.19 -1.88
N LEU A 194 18.92 10.13 -1.39
CA LEU A 194 19.89 9.36 -2.17
C LEU A 194 19.24 8.69 -3.38
N MET A 195 18.04 8.10 -3.21
CA MET A 195 17.27 7.54 -4.32
C MET A 195 16.87 8.62 -5.33
N ALA A 196 16.42 9.78 -4.89
CA ALA A 196 16.12 10.92 -5.77
C ALA A 196 17.35 11.36 -6.57
N THR A 197 18.51 11.43 -5.92
CA THR A 197 19.78 11.76 -6.55
C THR A 197 20.18 10.70 -7.58
N TRP A 198 20.08 9.43 -7.22
CA TRP A 198 20.32 8.31 -8.13
C TRP A 198 19.40 8.37 -9.35
N HIS A 199 18.10 8.53 -9.14
CA HIS A 199 17.09 8.59 -10.21
C HIS A 199 17.26 9.80 -11.13
N LYS A 200 17.81 10.92 -10.64
CA LYS A 200 18.16 12.06 -11.49
C LYS A 200 19.11 11.65 -12.63
N PHE A 201 20.00 10.69 -12.38
CA PHE A 201 20.97 10.19 -13.38
C PHE A 201 20.47 8.90 -14.05
N ALA A 202 19.86 7.98 -13.33
CA ALA A 202 19.42 6.67 -13.83
C ALA A 202 18.15 6.77 -14.72
N ILE A 203 17.18 7.63 -14.35
CA ILE A 203 15.97 7.86 -15.14
C ILE A 203 16.25 8.90 -16.22
N ARG A 204 16.36 8.46 -17.46
CA ARG A 204 16.61 9.35 -18.59
C ARG A 204 15.36 10.06 -19.08
N ARG A 205 15.57 11.13 -19.85
CA ARG A 205 14.50 11.78 -20.59
C ARG A 205 14.08 10.87 -21.75
N VAL A 206 12.81 10.52 -21.81
CA VAL A 206 12.21 9.77 -22.91
C VAL A 206 11.52 10.77 -23.83
N ALA A 207 11.70 10.63 -25.14
CA ALA A 207 11.13 11.60 -26.11
C ALA A 207 9.60 11.71 -26.00
N ASN A 208 8.93 10.61 -25.66
CA ASN A 208 7.47 10.55 -25.51
C ASN A 208 6.98 10.99 -24.11
N ASP A 209 7.89 11.26 -23.16
CA ASP A 209 7.52 11.80 -21.84
C ASP A 209 7.37 13.33 -21.95
N THR A 210 6.34 13.73 -22.66
CA THR A 210 5.93 15.14 -22.79
C THR A 210 4.61 15.36 -22.06
N PRO A 211 4.41 16.52 -21.41
CA PRO A 211 3.09 16.91 -20.96
C PRO A 211 2.12 16.78 -22.13
N VAL A 212 0.91 16.31 -21.88
CA VAL A 212 -0.10 16.22 -22.93
C VAL A 212 -0.40 17.64 -23.43
N GLN A 213 0.40 18.12 -24.37
CA GLN A 213 0.12 19.34 -25.12
C GLN A 213 -1.01 19.01 -26.07
N THR A 214 -2.20 19.37 -25.70
CA THR A 214 -3.33 19.37 -26.59
C THR A 214 -3.13 20.50 -27.61
N GLY A 215 -2.75 20.10 -28.82
CA GLY A 215 -2.81 21.04 -29.93
C GLY A 215 -4.18 21.69 -30.00
N ASN A 216 -4.22 23.03 -30.01
CA ASN A 216 -5.36 23.91 -30.30
C ASN A 216 -6.70 23.69 -29.57
N ALA A 217 -6.85 22.72 -28.67
CA ALA A 217 -7.98 22.62 -27.78
C ALA A 217 -7.53 23.02 -26.37
N HIS A 218 -8.09 24.09 -25.85
CA HIS A 218 -8.02 24.42 -24.43
C HIS A 218 -8.62 23.27 -23.62
N TRP A 219 -7.83 22.25 -23.32
CA TRP A 219 -8.15 21.28 -22.27
C TRP A 219 -8.02 22.02 -20.94
N GLY A 220 -8.95 22.92 -20.70
CA GLY A 220 -9.09 23.51 -19.40
C GLY A 220 -9.36 22.38 -18.38
N ILE A 221 -9.07 22.65 -17.13
CA ILE A 221 -9.41 21.80 -15.98
C ILE A 221 -10.84 21.20 -16.13
N ALA A 222 -11.77 21.94 -16.74
CA ALA A 222 -13.13 21.50 -17.05
C ALA A 222 -13.20 20.27 -17.98
N ALA A 223 -12.32 20.13 -18.97
CA ALA A 223 -12.34 18.99 -19.88
C ALA A 223 -11.79 17.73 -19.19
N VAL A 224 -10.80 17.88 -18.29
CA VAL A 224 -10.28 16.81 -17.45
C VAL A 224 -11.38 16.29 -16.53
N PHE A 225 -12.11 17.19 -15.86
CA PHE A 225 -13.25 16.80 -15.01
C PHE A 225 -14.39 16.18 -15.82
N ARG A 226 -14.64 16.62 -17.05
CA ARG A 226 -15.64 16.00 -17.94
C ARG A 226 -15.26 14.58 -18.29
N ALA A 227 -14.00 14.33 -18.71
CA ALA A 227 -13.51 13.00 -19.02
C ALA A 227 -13.57 12.06 -17.82
N PHE A 228 -13.27 12.57 -16.62
CA PHE A 228 -13.40 11.82 -15.38
C PHE A 228 -14.87 11.51 -15.08
N ALA A 229 -15.78 12.48 -15.22
CA ALA A 229 -17.22 12.29 -15.03
C ALA A 229 -17.80 11.25 -16.02
N GLU A 230 -17.35 11.27 -17.30
CA GLU A 230 -17.72 10.26 -18.30
C GLU A 230 -17.23 8.86 -17.89
N THR A 231 -16.01 8.77 -17.34
CA THR A 231 -15.47 7.50 -16.84
C THR A 231 -16.26 6.99 -15.63
N LEU A 232 -16.61 7.88 -14.70
CA LEU A 232 -17.50 7.54 -13.57
C LEU A 232 -18.86 7.06 -14.06
N LYS A 233 -19.47 7.78 -15.02
CA LYS A 233 -20.75 7.38 -15.61
C LYS A 233 -20.65 5.98 -16.25
N ALA A 234 -19.59 5.73 -17.02
CA ALA A 234 -19.35 4.42 -17.64
C ALA A 234 -19.13 3.32 -16.58
N PHE A 235 -18.43 3.64 -15.48
CA PHE A 235 -18.23 2.72 -14.37
C PHE A 235 -19.56 2.35 -13.69
N PHE A 236 -20.37 3.33 -13.31
CA PHE A 236 -21.65 3.09 -12.63
C PHE A 236 -22.74 2.50 -13.54
N SER A 237 -22.58 2.58 -14.87
CA SER A 237 -23.49 1.97 -15.85
C SER A 237 -23.15 0.50 -16.14
N ARG A 238 -22.12 -0.07 -15.52
CA ARG A 238 -21.75 -1.48 -15.74
C ARG A 238 -22.78 -2.44 -15.18
N PRO A 239 -23.00 -3.60 -15.82
CA PRO A 239 -23.89 -4.62 -15.29
C PRO A 239 -23.35 -5.13 -13.94
N PHE A 240 -24.25 -5.44 -13.01
CA PHE A 240 -23.93 -5.93 -11.66
C PHE A 240 -23.06 -4.94 -10.83
N ILE A 241 -23.14 -3.65 -11.08
CA ILE A 241 -22.34 -2.63 -10.40
C ILE A 241 -22.57 -2.64 -8.88
N LEU A 242 -23.81 -2.81 -8.41
CA LEU A 242 -24.10 -2.78 -6.97
C LEU A 242 -23.45 -3.95 -6.22
N PRO A 243 -23.59 -5.22 -6.63
CA PRO A 243 -22.82 -6.33 -6.06
C PRO A 243 -21.30 -6.09 -6.10
N ALA A 244 -20.78 -5.57 -7.22
CA ALA A 244 -19.35 -5.30 -7.37
C ALA A 244 -18.88 -4.20 -6.40
N LEU A 245 -19.64 -3.12 -6.23
CA LEU A 245 -19.32 -2.07 -5.26
C LEU A 245 -19.35 -2.56 -3.82
N LEU A 246 -20.38 -3.33 -3.46
CA LEU A 246 -20.47 -3.92 -2.12
C LEU A 246 -19.27 -4.85 -1.87
N PHE A 247 -18.90 -5.64 -2.86
CA PHE A 247 -17.72 -6.49 -2.76
C PHE A 247 -16.42 -5.66 -2.61
N MET A 248 -16.22 -4.64 -3.44
CA MET A 248 -15.02 -3.78 -3.38
C MET A 248 -14.88 -3.07 -2.04
N LEU A 249 -15.98 -2.63 -1.44
CA LEU A 249 -15.99 -1.89 -0.18
C LEU A 249 -15.93 -2.80 1.05
N LEU A 250 -16.61 -3.94 1.01
CA LEU A 250 -16.90 -4.73 2.22
C LEU A 250 -16.14 -6.06 2.30
N PHE A 251 -15.55 -6.55 1.20
CA PHE A 251 -14.80 -7.81 1.24
C PHE A 251 -13.66 -7.78 2.26
N ARG A 252 -13.00 -6.64 2.41
CA ARG A 252 -11.90 -6.43 3.35
C ARG A 252 -12.33 -5.70 4.63
N PHE A 253 -13.62 -5.67 4.94
CA PHE A 253 -14.16 -4.97 6.09
C PHE A 253 -13.57 -5.45 7.44
N PRO A 254 -13.49 -6.76 7.74
CA PRO A 254 -12.83 -7.26 8.95
C PRO A 254 -11.33 -7.00 8.92
N GLU A 255 -10.69 -7.29 7.80
CA GLU A 255 -9.26 -7.12 7.58
C GLU A 255 -8.79 -5.67 7.82
N ALA A 256 -9.56 -4.68 7.36
CA ALA A 256 -9.24 -3.27 7.55
C ALA A 256 -9.15 -2.88 9.03
N GLN A 257 -9.95 -3.49 9.87
CA GLN A 257 -9.95 -3.30 11.32
C GLN A 257 -8.80 -4.06 11.97
N LEU A 258 -8.59 -5.33 11.57
CA LEU A 258 -7.52 -6.17 12.08
C LEU A 258 -6.14 -5.54 11.83
N VAL A 259 -5.81 -5.22 10.59
CA VAL A 259 -4.51 -4.64 10.20
C VAL A 259 -4.24 -3.34 10.95
N LYS A 260 -5.28 -2.54 11.23
CA LYS A 260 -5.13 -1.29 11.97
C LYS A 260 -4.73 -1.51 13.43
N MET A 261 -5.22 -2.57 14.06
CA MET A 261 -5.03 -2.83 15.50
C MET A 261 -4.04 -3.97 15.81
N ALA A 262 -3.61 -4.76 14.83
CA ALA A 262 -2.68 -5.87 15.04
C ALA A 262 -1.34 -5.43 15.65
N GLN A 263 -0.72 -4.38 15.12
CA GLN A 263 0.56 -3.87 15.62
C GLN A 263 0.41 -3.15 16.98
N PRO A 264 -0.57 -2.26 17.19
CA PRO A 264 -0.88 -1.74 18.53
C PRO A 264 -1.10 -2.85 19.55
N PHE A 265 -1.86 -3.89 19.23
CA PHE A 265 -2.07 -5.05 20.11
C PHE A 265 -0.77 -5.73 20.53
N MET A 266 0.17 -5.91 19.57
CA MET A 266 1.46 -6.51 19.89
C MET A 266 2.32 -5.64 20.80
N LEU A 267 2.24 -4.31 20.65
CA LEU A 267 3.06 -3.33 21.38
C LEU A 267 2.50 -2.98 22.76
N ARG A 268 1.16 -2.89 22.90
CA ARG A 268 0.52 -2.50 24.16
C ARG A 268 0.89 -3.45 25.30
N PRO A 269 1.04 -2.94 26.52
CA PRO A 269 1.33 -3.74 27.70
C PRO A 269 0.28 -4.86 27.92
N ILE A 270 0.70 -5.92 28.58
CA ILE A 270 -0.18 -7.06 28.93
C ILE A 270 -1.36 -6.59 29.79
N GLU A 271 -1.11 -5.61 30.67
CA GLU A 271 -2.12 -5.00 31.56
C GLU A 271 -3.23 -4.29 30.76
N ASP A 272 -2.88 -3.73 29.59
CA ASP A 272 -3.83 -3.10 28.67
C ASP A 272 -4.44 -4.10 27.67
N GLY A 273 -4.26 -5.40 27.89
CA GLY A 273 -4.77 -6.48 27.04
C GLY A 273 -3.93 -6.72 25.76
N GLY A 274 -2.75 -6.12 25.65
CA GLY A 274 -1.79 -6.35 24.56
C GLY A 274 -0.86 -7.52 24.82
N LEU A 275 0.18 -7.69 23.96
CA LEU A 275 1.21 -8.73 24.13
C LEU A 275 2.50 -8.20 24.76
N GLY A 276 2.68 -6.90 24.96
CA GLY A 276 3.87 -6.29 25.55
C GLY A 276 5.17 -6.55 24.79
N LEU A 277 5.10 -6.76 23.47
CA LEU A 277 6.28 -7.03 22.65
C LEU A 277 7.08 -5.75 22.41
N SER A 278 8.39 -5.87 22.38
CA SER A 278 9.26 -4.76 21.98
C SER A 278 9.09 -4.39 20.51
N THR A 279 9.38 -3.14 20.16
CA THR A 279 9.35 -2.64 18.77
C THR A 279 10.24 -3.49 17.85
N ILE A 280 11.40 -3.95 18.33
CA ILE A 280 12.27 -4.88 17.59
C ILE A 280 11.52 -6.18 17.26
N THR A 281 10.85 -6.76 18.25
CA THR A 281 10.12 -8.02 18.09
C THR A 281 8.97 -7.86 17.11
N VAL A 282 8.23 -6.76 17.17
CA VAL A 282 7.16 -6.46 16.22
C VAL A 282 7.69 -6.31 14.79
N GLY A 283 8.81 -5.60 14.60
CA GLY A 283 9.48 -5.50 13.29
C GLY A 283 9.90 -6.86 12.74
N TYR A 284 10.40 -7.75 13.59
CA TYR A 284 10.77 -9.11 13.20
C TYR A 284 9.53 -9.97 12.90
N THR A 285 8.57 -10.02 13.81
CA THR A 285 7.38 -10.88 13.72
C THR A 285 6.45 -10.45 12.58
N TYR A 286 6.00 -9.21 12.60
CA TYR A 286 5.01 -8.71 11.63
C TYR A 286 5.69 -8.23 10.35
N GLY A 287 6.76 -7.45 10.49
CA GLY A 287 7.43 -6.82 9.35
C GLY A 287 8.33 -7.75 8.53
N THR A 288 8.85 -8.83 9.11
CA THR A 288 9.71 -9.79 8.39
C THR A 288 8.98 -11.11 8.16
N ILE A 289 8.66 -11.85 9.21
CA ILE A 289 8.00 -13.17 9.08
C ILE A 289 6.62 -13.01 8.44
N GLY A 290 5.82 -12.05 8.91
CA GLY A 290 4.49 -11.79 8.37
C GLY A 290 4.52 -11.43 6.89
N VAL A 291 5.39 -10.51 6.47
CA VAL A 291 5.49 -10.11 5.05
C VAL A 291 5.98 -11.27 4.16
N ILE A 292 6.91 -12.09 4.62
CA ILE A 292 7.35 -13.29 3.88
C ILE A 292 6.19 -14.28 3.73
N ALA A 293 5.43 -14.52 4.79
CA ALA A 293 4.25 -15.39 4.76
C ALA A 293 3.16 -14.86 3.82
N LEU A 294 2.88 -13.55 3.86
CA LEU A 294 1.97 -12.87 2.95
C LEU A 294 2.38 -13.06 1.48
N LEU A 295 3.67 -12.91 1.19
CA LEU A 295 4.20 -13.12 -0.16
C LEU A 295 4.03 -14.57 -0.61
N ALA A 296 4.35 -15.52 0.25
CA ALA A 296 4.18 -16.95 -0.05
C ALA A 296 2.71 -17.28 -0.35
N GLY A 297 1.77 -16.77 0.44
CA GLY A 297 0.33 -16.91 0.20
C GLY A 297 -0.11 -16.31 -1.14
N GLY A 298 0.31 -15.08 -1.43
CA GLY A 298 -0.03 -14.40 -2.68
C GLY A 298 0.54 -15.11 -3.93
N LEU A 299 1.80 -15.56 -3.88
CA LEU A 299 2.43 -16.31 -4.97
C LEU A 299 1.74 -17.65 -5.20
N LEU A 300 1.45 -18.39 -4.13
CA LEU A 300 0.71 -19.65 -4.22
C LEU A 300 -0.69 -19.41 -4.80
N GLY A 301 -1.39 -18.37 -4.35
CA GLY A 301 -2.70 -18.00 -4.85
C GLY A 301 -2.68 -17.71 -6.36
N GLY A 302 -1.75 -16.87 -6.81
CA GLY A 302 -1.56 -16.57 -8.23
C GLY A 302 -1.26 -17.80 -9.07
N TRP A 303 -0.36 -18.67 -8.59
CA TRP A 303 0.00 -19.90 -9.27
C TRP A 303 -1.18 -20.89 -9.40
N LEU A 304 -1.94 -21.08 -8.32
CA LEU A 304 -3.10 -21.97 -8.32
C LEU A 304 -4.22 -21.48 -9.25
N VAL A 305 -4.48 -20.16 -9.24
CA VAL A 305 -5.47 -19.57 -10.14
C VAL A 305 -5.03 -19.64 -11.59
N SER A 306 -3.75 -19.44 -11.89
CA SER A 306 -3.23 -19.57 -13.26
C SER A 306 -3.43 -20.98 -13.83
N ARG A 307 -3.34 -22.02 -13.00
CA ARG A 307 -3.53 -23.42 -13.42
C ARG A 307 -4.98 -23.87 -13.47
N HIS A 308 -5.79 -23.48 -12.49
CA HIS A 308 -7.12 -24.06 -12.29
C HIS A 308 -8.26 -23.05 -12.48
N GLY A 309 -7.96 -21.78 -12.66
CA GLY A 309 -8.92 -20.68 -12.76
C GLY A 309 -9.45 -20.21 -11.39
N LEU A 310 -9.90 -18.95 -11.35
CA LEU A 310 -10.32 -18.28 -10.12
C LEU A 310 -11.56 -18.93 -9.50
N ARG A 311 -12.53 -19.38 -10.31
CA ARG A 311 -13.78 -20.00 -9.82
C ARG A 311 -13.55 -21.19 -8.90
N ARG A 312 -12.53 -22.02 -9.16
CA ARG A 312 -12.21 -23.20 -8.34
C ARG A 312 -11.64 -22.79 -6.98
N TRP A 313 -10.84 -21.71 -6.95
CA TRP A 313 -10.13 -21.25 -5.76
C TRP A 313 -10.84 -20.12 -5.04
N TRP A 314 -11.99 -19.66 -5.53
CA TRP A 314 -12.74 -18.54 -4.95
C TRP A 314 -13.01 -18.74 -3.46
N TRP A 315 -13.74 -19.79 -3.13
CA TRP A 315 -14.10 -20.07 -1.75
C TRP A 315 -12.91 -20.42 -0.85
N PRO A 316 -11.96 -21.30 -1.25
CA PRO A 316 -10.72 -21.48 -0.46
C PRO A 316 -10.00 -20.17 -0.14
N MET A 317 -9.96 -19.22 -1.07
CA MET A 317 -9.35 -17.91 -0.86
C MET A 317 -10.16 -17.02 0.07
N VAL A 318 -11.49 -17.02 -0.04
CA VAL A 318 -12.40 -16.31 0.88
C VAL A 318 -12.28 -16.85 2.31
N PHE A 319 -12.21 -18.17 2.48
CA PHE A 319 -11.98 -18.77 3.80
C PHE A 319 -10.60 -18.44 4.36
N SER A 320 -9.59 -18.44 3.51
CA SER A 320 -8.20 -18.21 3.91
C SER A 320 -7.94 -16.77 4.39
N ILE A 321 -8.65 -15.77 3.88
CA ILE A 321 -8.51 -14.38 4.35
C ILE A 321 -9.28 -14.14 5.66
N SER A 322 -10.24 -14.99 6.02
CA SER A 322 -11.17 -14.74 7.12
C SER A 322 -10.92 -15.63 8.35
N ILE A 323 -10.70 -16.94 8.14
CA ILE A 323 -10.59 -17.88 9.27
C ILE A 323 -9.32 -17.64 10.11
N PRO A 324 -8.13 -17.37 9.50
CA PRO A 324 -6.93 -17.14 10.27
C PRO A 324 -6.98 -15.92 11.20
N ASP A 325 -7.87 -14.95 10.97
CA ASP A 325 -8.07 -13.82 11.89
C ASP A 325 -8.37 -14.26 13.32
N ALA A 326 -8.95 -15.46 13.47
CA ALA A 326 -9.25 -16.06 14.78
C ALA A 326 -8.01 -16.33 15.64
N VAL A 327 -6.80 -16.37 15.06
CA VAL A 327 -5.56 -16.53 15.86
C VAL A 327 -5.35 -15.35 16.81
N TYR A 328 -5.83 -14.15 16.45
CA TYR A 328 -5.73 -12.98 17.33
C TYR A 328 -6.65 -13.09 18.54
N ILE A 329 -7.77 -13.82 18.44
CA ILE A 329 -8.59 -14.16 19.61
C ILE A 329 -7.76 -15.00 20.58
N TYR A 330 -7.12 -16.05 20.06
CA TYR A 330 -6.23 -16.88 20.89
C TYR A 330 -5.11 -16.07 21.54
N LEU A 331 -4.41 -15.24 20.76
CA LEU A 331 -3.31 -14.40 21.26
C LEU A 331 -3.79 -13.40 22.33
N ALA A 332 -4.99 -12.82 22.19
CA ALA A 332 -5.52 -11.84 23.14
C ALA A 332 -6.02 -12.47 24.46
N PHE A 333 -6.57 -13.69 24.40
CA PHE A 333 -7.04 -14.36 25.62
C PHE A 333 -5.92 -15.03 26.41
N PHE A 334 -4.96 -15.64 25.74
CA PHE A 334 -3.91 -16.43 26.37
C PHE A 334 -2.60 -15.67 26.57
N GLN A 335 -2.41 -14.57 25.86
CA GLN A 335 -1.21 -13.71 25.91
C GLN A 335 0.11 -14.52 26.03
N PRO A 336 0.38 -15.46 25.11
CA PRO A 336 1.51 -16.36 25.24
C PRO A 336 2.84 -15.59 25.18
N SER A 337 3.78 -15.97 26.02
CA SER A 337 5.16 -15.44 26.00
C SER A 337 6.07 -16.14 24.98
N ASN A 338 5.62 -17.28 24.43
CA ASN A 338 6.40 -18.04 23.45
C ASN A 338 6.39 -17.35 22.08
N LEU A 339 7.53 -16.78 21.73
CA LEU A 339 7.67 -16.05 20.47
C LEU A 339 7.49 -16.93 19.22
N TRP A 340 7.83 -18.21 19.26
CA TRP A 340 7.58 -19.12 18.14
C TRP A 340 6.10 -19.32 17.86
N LEU A 341 5.30 -19.39 18.92
CA LEU A 341 3.85 -19.50 18.80
C LEU A 341 3.25 -18.22 18.22
N ILE A 342 3.67 -17.04 18.72
CA ILE A 342 3.24 -15.74 18.19
C ILE A 342 3.60 -15.61 16.72
N ASN A 343 4.86 -15.94 16.36
CA ASN A 343 5.32 -15.92 14.97
C ASN A 343 4.52 -16.87 14.07
N GLY A 344 4.18 -18.06 14.56
CA GLY A 344 3.35 -19.02 13.84
C GLY A 344 1.92 -18.51 13.59
N CYS A 345 1.30 -17.88 14.59
CA CYS A 345 -0.01 -17.25 14.47
C CYS A 345 -0.01 -16.12 13.42
N VAL A 346 0.97 -15.21 13.52
CA VAL A 346 1.09 -14.10 12.57
C VAL A 346 1.40 -14.59 11.17
N ALA A 347 2.28 -15.58 11.02
CA ALA A 347 2.59 -16.16 9.72
C ALA A 347 1.36 -16.83 9.09
N LEU A 348 0.54 -17.53 9.87
CA LEU A 348 -0.69 -18.17 9.40
C LEU A 348 -1.71 -17.14 8.90
N GLU A 349 -1.95 -16.10 9.68
CA GLU A 349 -2.87 -15.01 9.30
C GLU A 349 -2.37 -14.28 8.05
N GLN A 350 -1.11 -13.84 8.03
CA GLN A 350 -0.53 -13.12 6.91
C GLN A 350 -0.45 -13.97 5.63
N PHE A 351 -0.18 -15.28 5.74
CA PHE A 351 -0.27 -16.20 4.61
C PHE A 351 -1.71 -16.28 4.07
N GLY A 352 -2.68 -16.44 4.96
CA GLY A 352 -4.11 -16.48 4.63
C GLY A 352 -4.56 -15.20 3.94
N TYR A 353 -4.13 -14.06 4.48
CA TYR A 353 -4.38 -12.76 3.88
C TYR A 353 -3.78 -12.66 2.46
N GLY A 354 -2.50 -12.99 2.27
CA GLY A 354 -1.87 -12.95 0.95
C GLY A 354 -2.56 -13.84 -0.07
N PHE A 355 -2.94 -15.07 0.35
CA PHE A 355 -3.64 -16.02 -0.50
C PHE A 355 -5.04 -15.53 -0.88
N GLY A 356 -5.83 -15.06 0.08
CA GLY A 356 -7.19 -14.58 -0.16
C GLY A 356 -7.26 -13.24 -0.89
N PHE A 357 -6.31 -12.33 -0.63
CA PHE A 357 -6.20 -11.05 -1.35
C PHE A 357 -5.97 -11.23 -2.86
N THR A 358 -5.41 -12.37 -3.27
CA THR A 358 -5.28 -12.71 -4.70
C THR A 358 -6.64 -12.79 -5.39
N ALA A 359 -7.66 -13.38 -4.75
CA ALA A 359 -9.02 -13.44 -5.32
C ALA A 359 -9.62 -12.03 -5.48
N TYR A 360 -9.46 -11.19 -4.48
CA TYR A 360 -9.92 -9.80 -4.51
C TYR A 360 -9.25 -9.01 -5.65
N SER A 361 -7.92 -9.06 -5.73
CA SER A 361 -7.17 -8.34 -6.76
C SER A 361 -7.55 -8.78 -8.18
N LEU A 362 -7.70 -10.08 -8.40
CA LEU A 362 -8.11 -10.62 -9.70
C LEU A 362 -9.56 -10.23 -10.05
N PHE A 363 -10.46 -10.17 -9.07
CA PHE A 363 -11.81 -9.67 -9.29
C PHE A 363 -11.78 -8.21 -9.79
N LEU A 364 -10.98 -7.33 -9.19
CA LEU A 364 -10.83 -5.93 -9.64
C LEU A 364 -10.34 -5.86 -11.10
N VAL A 365 -9.33 -6.67 -11.44
CA VAL A 365 -8.79 -6.73 -12.80
C VAL A 365 -9.86 -7.22 -13.79
N TYR A 366 -10.62 -8.26 -13.45
CA TYR A 366 -11.67 -8.79 -14.32
C TYR A 366 -12.83 -7.83 -14.46
N PHE A 367 -13.26 -7.18 -13.40
CA PHE A 367 -14.30 -6.16 -13.43
C PHE A 367 -13.90 -4.94 -14.28
N ALA A 368 -12.63 -4.57 -14.27
CA ALA A 368 -12.13 -3.43 -15.01
C ALA A 368 -11.99 -3.68 -16.52
N ARG A 369 -12.10 -4.92 -17.03
CA ARG A 369 -11.95 -5.26 -18.47
C ARG A 369 -12.92 -4.49 -19.35
N GLY A 370 -12.50 -4.22 -20.60
CA GLY A 370 -13.29 -3.52 -21.62
C GLY A 370 -12.74 -2.13 -21.94
N GLU A 371 -13.57 -1.28 -22.54
CA GLU A 371 -13.19 0.09 -22.84
C GLU A 371 -12.80 0.87 -21.58
N LYS A 372 -11.76 1.70 -21.67
CA LYS A 372 -11.23 2.50 -20.56
C LYS A 372 -10.77 1.65 -19.34
N SER A 373 -10.30 0.41 -19.56
CA SER A 373 -9.94 -0.54 -18.50
C SER A 373 -9.01 0.05 -17.43
N THR A 374 -7.99 0.80 -17.82
CA THR A 374 -7.05 1.45 -16.88
C THR A 374 -7.76 2.46 -15.96
N SER A 375 -8.60 3.32 -16.52
CA SER A 375 -9.34 4.32 -15.73
C SER A 375 -10.37 3.67 -14.80
N VAL A 376 -11.05 2.61 -15.28
CA VAL A 376 -11.98 1.82 -14.47
C VAL A 376 -11.23 1.09 -13.35
N PHE A 377 -10.08 0.51 -13.62
CA PHE A 377 -9.27 -0.14 -12.60
C PHE A 377 -8.80 0.85 -11.52
N SER A 378 -8.42 2.07 -11.92
CA SER A 378 -8.08 3.14 -10.97
C SER A 378 -9.25 3.49 -10.04
N ILE A 379 -10.50 3.51 -10.56
CA ILE A 379 -11.70 3.70 -9.72
C ILE A 379 -11.89 2.49 -8.78
N CYS A 380 -11.71 1.27 -9.25
CA CYS A 380 -11.81 0.06 -8.41
C CYS A 380 -10.79 0.13 -7.24
N THR A 381 -9.55 0.54 -7.50
CA THR A 381 -8.53 0.69 -6.45
C THR A 381 -8.82 1.83 -5.48
N ALA A 382 -9.50 2.88 -5.93
CA ALA A 382 -9.99 3.94 -5.04
C ALA A 382 -11.08 3.42 -4.08
N PHE A 383 -12.04 2.61 -4.56
CA PHE A 383 -13.02 1.94 -3.69
C PHE A 383 -12.36 0.94 -2.74
N GLN A 384 -11.32 0.23 -3.19
CA GLN A 384 -10.51 -0.62 -2.31
C GLN A 384 -9.87 0.19 -1.17
N ALA A 385 -9.27 1.33 -1.47
CA ALA A 385 -8.66 2.20 -0.46
C ALA A 385 -9.72 2.75 0.51
N LEU A 386 -10.90 3.13 -0.01
CA LEU A 386 -12.03 3.59 0.80
C LEU A 386 -12.54 2.49 1.74
N GLY A 387 -12.62 1.24 1.26
CA GLY A 387 -12.99 0.07 2.05
C GLY A 387 -12.00 -0.28 3.16
N MET A 388 -10.74 0.15 3.04
CA MET A 388 -9.75 0.05 4.12
C MET A 388 -9.83 1.24 5.07
N MET A 389 -10.03 2.44 4.53
CA MET A 389 -10.04 3.69 5.29
C MET A 389 -11.18 3.73 6.31
N ILE A 390 -12.43 3.53 5.86
CA ILE A 390 -13.61 3.74 6.71
C ILE A 390 -13.66 2.77 7.88
N PRO A 391 -13.58 1.44 7.72
CA PRO A 391 -13.62 0.54 8.87
C PRO A 391 -12.41 0.71 9.79
N GLY A 392 -11.23 0.99 9.22
CA GLY A 392 -10.02 1.25 9.98
C GLY A 392 -10.13 2.44 10.93
N MET A 393 -10.88 3.50 10.55
CA MET A 393 -11.09 4.68 11.40
C MET A 393 -11.77 4.38 12.73
N PHE A 394 -12.66 3.40 12.75
CA PHE A 394 -13.44 3.05 13.94
C PHE A 394 -12.81 1.94 14.78
N ALA A 395 -11.81 1.24 14.23
CA ALA A 395 -11.20 0.08 14.89
C ALA A 395 -10.67 0.41 16.30
N GLY A 396 -9.96 1.53 16.45
CA GLY A 396 -9.43 1.96 17.74
C GLY A 396 -10.51 2.30 18.78
N MET A 397 -11.60 2.94 18.32
CA MET A 397 -12.74 3.24 19.21
C MET A 397 -13.40 1.95 19.75
N PHE A 398 -13.47 0.91 18.93
CA PHE A 398 -13.97 -0.38 19.39
C PHE A 398 -13.03 -1.03 20.39
N VAL A 399 -11.71 -0.98 20.16
CA VAL A 399 -10.70 -1.47 21.12
C VAL A 399 -10.80 -0.72 22.45
N ASP A 400 -10.86 0.61 22.43
CA ASP A 400 -10.93 1.42 23.66
C ASP A 400 -12.23 1.18 24.47
N LYS A 401 -13.32 0.79 23.78
CA LYS A 401 -14.61 0.48 24.44
C LYS A 401 -14.73 -0.94 24.97
N MET A 402 -14.19 -1.93 24.28
CA MET A 402 -14.44 -3.33 24.60
C MET A 402 -13.16 -4.14 24.89
N GLY A 403 -11.98 -3.56 24.71
CA GLY A 403 -10.69 -4.26 24.85
C GLY A 403 -10.34 -5.11 23.63
N PHE A 404 -9.06 -5.51 23.53
CA PHE A 404 -8.55 -6.26 22.37
C PHE A 404 -9.21 -7.62 22.19
N ALA A 405 -9.44 -8.38 23.25
CA ALA A 405 -10.00 -9.73 23.16
C ALA A 405 -11.40 -9.72 22.52
N GLN A 406 -12.29 -8.86 23.01
CA GLN A 406 -13.64 -8.71 22.47
C GLN A 406 -13.62 -8.09 21.07
N PHE A 407 -12.70 -7.17 20.83
CA PHE A 407 -12.51 -6.58 19.50
C PHE A 407 -12.15 -7.64 18.45
N PHE A 408 -11.24 -8.57 18.73
CA PHE A 408 -10.92 -9.64 17.78
C PHE A 408 -12.07 -10.62 17.57
N ILE A 409 -12.89 -10.89 18.59
CA ILE A 409 -14.15 -11.65 18.40
C ILE A 409 -15.07 -10.88 17.44
N PHE A 410 -15.24 -9.58 17.65
CA PHE A 410 -16.05 -8.73 16.77
C PHE A 410 -15.52 -8.74 15.32
N VAL A 411 -14.20 -8.67 15.11
CA VAL A 411 -13.58 -8.77 13.77
C VAL A 411 -13.93 -10.10 13.10
N VAL A 412 -13.83 -11.22 13.82
CA VAL A 412 -14.18 -12.55 13.30
C VAL A 412 -15.67 -12.66 12.96
N ILE A 413 -16.56 -12.07 13.78
CA ILE A 413 -17.98 -11.97 13.44
C ILE A 413 -18.18 -11.16 12.17
N CYS A 414 -17.44 -10.07 11.99
CA CYS A 414 -17.49 -9.25 10.77
C CYS A 414 -17.05 -10.02 9.51
N CYS A 415 -16.31 -11.14 9.62
CA CYS A 415 -16.01 -12.00 8.49
C CYS A 415 -17.27 -12.56 7.80
N ALA A 416 -18.41 -12.62 8.47
CA ALA A 416 -19.70 -12.93 7.87
C ALA A 416 -20.04 -11.98 6.71
N VAL A 417 -19.65 -10.69 6.82
CA VAL A 417 -19.85 -9.70 5.75
C VAL A 417 -19.03 -10.10 4.52
N THR A 418 -17.77 -10.50 4.69
CA THR A 418 -16.90 -11.00 3.61
C THR A 418 -17.53 -12.19 2.89
N PHE A 419 -18.10 -13.14 3.63
CA PHE A 419 -18.79 -14.28 3.05
C PHE A 419 -20.03 -13.85 2.27
N VAL A 420 -20.87 -13.00 2.84
CA VAL A 420 -22.10 -12.51 2.18
C VAL A 420 -21.77 -11.81 0.86
N VAL A 421 -20.86 -10.83 0.86
CA VAL A 421 -20.55 -10.10 -0.38
C VAL A 421 -19.85 -10.99 -1.41
N SER A 422 -19.16 -12.04 -0.98
CA SER A 422 -18.52 -13.02 -1.87
C SER A 422 -19.54 -13.91 -2.59
N THR A 423 -20.75 -14.11 -2.05
CA THR A 423 -21.86 -14.80 -2.74
C THR A 423 -22.53 -13.94 -3.79
N MET A 424 -22.47 -12.60 -3.64
CA MET A 424 -23.16 -11.65 -4.51
C MET A 424 -22.48 -11.46 -5.87
N VAL A 425 -21.18 -11.77 -5.95
CA VAL A 425 -20.40 -11.57 -7.17
C VAL A 425 -20.29 -12.83 -8.00
N ARG A 426 -20.39 -12.68 -9.32
CA ARG A 426 -20.20 -13.79 -10.27
C ARG A 426 -18.73 -13.88 -10.65
N VAL A 427 -18.15 -15.05 -10.40
CA VAL A 427 -16.79 -15.37 -10.83
C VAL A 427 -16.90 -16.24 -12.09
N GLU A 428 -16.54 -15.67 -13.24
CA GLU A 428 -16.56 -16.42 -14.51
C GLU A 428 -15.52 -17.53 -14.48
N GLY A 429 -15.94 -18.73 -14.92
CA GLY A 429 -15.06 -19.87 -15.12
C GLY A 429 -14.20 -19.67 -16.38
N LYS A 430 -13.13 -20.50 -16.51
CA LYS A 430 -12.23 -20.48 -17.65
C LYS A 430 -12.93 -20.13 -18.95
N ARG A 431 -12.75 -18.95 -19.48
CA ARG A 431 -12.69 -18.68 -20.89
C ARG A 431 -11.57 -17.67 -21.12
N THR A 432 -10.50 -18.26 -21.60
CA THR A 432 -9.47 -17.74 -22.51
C THR A 432 -8.81 -16.40 -22.13
N PHE A 433 -7.56 -16.53 -21.72
CA PHE A 433 -6.51 -15.58 -22.03
C PHE A 433 -6.19 -15.63 -23.52
#